data_5e2e5afa03fdea45f34d4cd13929b7f7
#
_entry.id   5e2e5afa03fdea45f34d4cd13929b7f7
#
_cell.length_a   1.000
_cell.length_b   1.000
_cell.length_c   1.000
_cell.angle_alpha   90.00
_cell.angle_beta   90.00
_cell.angle_gamma   90.00
#
_symmetry.space_group_name_H-M   'P 1'
#
loop_
_entity.id
_entity.type
_entity.pdbx_description
1 polymer ?
#
loop_
_entity_poly.entity_id
_entity_poly.type
_entity_poly.pdbx_seq_one_letter_code
_entity_poly.pdbx_strand_id
1 'polypeptide(L)'
;MKPCVVNIINFVRAVEPRNKSLDLLKPVKEQLKLQKKYNFPFTFLLQYDTLTTKEFVNLFEGEKENIELGLWLEMVQSLVEKVGIKWKGRPGFSWDYHVDPDFLIAYHKEQRKRLIDEAMMQFFRVFGHFPKVVGSWLLDSYSMNYLSSAYKIDAFCICREQYGTDGYTLWGGYYNQGYFPSKYNMLHPAQSDT
;
A
#
# COMPACT_ATOMS: atom_id res chain seq x y z
N MET A 1 14.23 -20.84 -22.00
CA MET A 1 13.64 -19.47 -21.99
C MET A 1 13.44 -19.06 -20.54
N LYS A 2 13.86 -17.85 -20.15
CA LYS A 2 13.48 -17.33 -18.83
C LYS A 2 11.97 -17.09 -18.82
N PRO A 3 11.23 -17.47 -17.76
CA PRO A 3 9.81 -17.20 -17.69
C PRO A 3 9.57 -15.69 -17.72
N CYS A 4 8.65 -15.24 -18.58
CA CYS A 4 8.17 -13.87 -18.55
C CYS A 4 7.02 -13.81 -17.55
N VAL A 5 7.18 -13.03 -16.49
CA VAL A 5 6.15 -12.82 -15.47
C VAL A 5 5.56 -11.43 -15.65
N VAL A 6 4.25 -11.35 -15.75
CA VAL A 6 3.50 -10.10 -15.74
C VAL A 6 2.66 -10.08 -14.46
N ASN A 7 2.89 -9.10 -13.60
CA ASN A 7 2.06 -8.84 -12.44
C ASN A 7 1.48 -7.43 -12.55
N ILE A 8 0.17 -7.31 -12.39
CA ILE A 8 -0.53 -6.03 -12.45
C ILE A 8 -0.84 -5.61 -11.03
N ILE A 9 -0.18 -4.55 -10.55
CA ILE A 9 -0.33 -4.04 -9.20
C ILE A 9 -1.13 -2.74 -9.26
N ASN A 10 -2.23 -2.69 -8.50
CA ASN A 10 -3.09 -1.52 -8.38
C ASN A 10 -3.20 -1.12 -6.91
N PHE A 11 -2.96 0.14 -6.58
CA PHE A 11 -3.35 0.67 -5.28
C PHE A 11 -4.77 1.26 -5.36
N VAL A 12 -5.53 1.09 -4.28
CA VAL A 12 -6.94 1.47 -4.21
C VAL A 12 -7.15 2.45 -3.07
N ARG A 13 -7.76 3.59 -3.37
CA ARG A 13 -8.16 4.63 -2.42
C ARG A 13 -9.68 4.80 -2.43
N ALA A 14 -10.27 5.10 -1.29
CA ALA A 14 -11.69 5.44 -1.17
C ALA A 14 -11.91 6.95 -0.97
N VAL A 15 -10.83 7.75 -0.89
CA VAL A 15 -10.90 9.22 -0.76
C VAL A 15 -10.06 9.93 -1.82
N GLU A 16 -10.61 11.01 -2.40
CA GLU A 16 -9.90 11.93 -3.30
C GLU A 16 -10.38 13.35 -3.02
N PRO A 17 -9.74 14.04 -2.07
CA PRO A 17 -10.21 15.36 -1.62
C PRO A 17 -10.02 16.47 -2.67
N ARG A 18 -9.16 16.26 -3.67
CA ARG A 18 -8.94 17.21 -4.76
C ARG A 18 -10.15 17.29 -5.72
N ASN A 19 -10.87 16.18 -5.85
CA ASN A 19 -12.08 16.12 -6.68
C ASN A 19 -13.09 15.12 -6.10
N LYS A 20 -13.99 15.62 -5.27
CA LYS A 20 -15.00 14.82 -4.57
C LYS A 20 -16.10 14.24 -5.50
N SER A 21 -16.14 14.65 -6.77
CA SER A 21 -17.10 14.12 -7.75
C SER A 21 -16.62 12.85 -8.47
N LEU A 22 -15.39 12.42 -8.23
CA LEU A 22 -14.85 11.21 -8.85
C LEU A 22 -15.52 9.94 -8.27
N ASP A 23 -16.00 9.09 -9.15
CA ASP A 23 -16.42 7.74 -8.80
C ASP A 23 -15.17 6.85 -8.70
N LEU A 24 -14.66 6.69 -7.47
CA LEU A 24 -13.48 5.88 -7.19
C LEU A 24 -13.74 4.38 -7.23
N LEU A 25 -15.01 3.94 -7.17
CA LEU A 25 -15.39 2.53 -7.29
C LEU A 25 -15.34 2.04 -8.74
N LYS A 26 -15.69 2.90 -9.68
CA LYS A 26 -15.79 2.54 -11.11
C LYS A 26 -14.48 1.96 -11.67
N PRO A 27 -13.31 2.58 -11.48
CA PRO A 27 -12.05 2.01 -11.96
C PRO A 27 -11.77 0.63 -11.40
N VAL A 28 -12.01 0.42 -10.09
CA VAL A 28 -11.78 -0.86 -9.43
C VAL A 28 -12.71 -1.94 -9.99
N LYS A 29 -13.98 -1.63 -10.19
CA LYS A 29 -14.94 -2.55 -10.83
C LYS A 29 -14.51 -2.95 -12.24
N GLU A 30 -14.03 -1.99 -13.04
CA GLU A 30 -13.55 -2.30 -14.39
C GLU A 30 -12.26 -3.13 -14.38
N GLN A 31 -11.34 -2.87 -13.46
CA GLN A 31 -10.14 -3.69 -13.28
C GLN A 31 -10.49 -5.12 -12.89
N LEU A 32 -11.44 -5.33 -11.98
CA LEU A 32 -11.94 -6.67 -11.61
C LEU A 32 -12.60 -7.40 -12.78
N LYS A 33 -13.36 -6.68 -13.64
CA LYS A 33 -13.91 -7.26 -14.88
C LYS A 33 -12.83 -7.70 -15.85
N LEU A 34 -11.78 -6.87 -16.04
CA LEU A 34 -10.64 -7.20 -16.89
C LEU A 34 -9.86 -8.40 -16.34
N GLN A 35 -9.63 -8.43 -15.03
CA GLN A 35 -8.98 -9.55 -14.36
C GLN A 35 -9.76 -10.84 -14.61
N LYS A 36 -11.06 -10.84 -14.38
CA LYS A 36 -11.92 -12.00 -14.63
C LYS A 36 -11.94 -12.42 -16.10
N LYS A 37 -11.93 -11.45 -17.02
CA LYS A 37 -11.96 -11.74 -18.47
C LYS A 37 -10.69 -12.39 -18.96
N TYR A 38 -9.53 -11.95 -18.48
CA TYR A 38 -8.23 -12.37 -19.00
C TYR A 38 -7.47 -13.32 -18.05
N ASN A 39 -7.97 -13.48 -16.83
CA ASN A 39 -7.39 -14.32 -15.78
C ASN A 39 -5.90 -14.04 -15.50
N PHE A 40 -5.48 -12.77 -15.62
CA PHE A 40 -4.12 -12.37 -15.23
C PHE A 40 -3.99 -12.27 -13.72
N PRO A 41 -2.81 -12.51 -13.15
CA PRO A 41 -2.56 -12.24 -11.74
C PRO A 41 -2.59 -10.73 -11.48
N PHE A 42 -3.45 -10.33 -10.53
CA PHE A 42 -3.58 -8.96 -10.05
C PHE A 42 -3.28 -8.89 -8.57
N THR A 43 -2.57 -7.84 -8.18
CA THR A 43 -2.40 -7.46 -6.79
C THR A 43 -3.13 -6.14 -6.55
N PHE A 44 -4.07 -6.11 -5.61
CA PHE A 44 -4.73 -4.89 -5.16
C PHE A 44 -4.20 -4.51 -3.78
N LEU A 45 -3.57 -3.33 -3.71
CA LEU A 45 -3.05 -2.76 -2.47
C LEU A 45 -4.07 -1.75 -1.94
N LEU A 46 -4.68 -2.07 -0.81
CA LEU A 46 -5.82 -1.35 -0.26
C LEU A 46 -5.34 -0.32 0.77
N GLN A 47 -5.67 0.96 0.57
CA GLN A 47 -5.45 2.01 1.55
C GLN A 47 -6.42 1.84 2.73
N TYR A 48 -6.13 2.40 3.90
CA TYR A 48 -6.92 2.23 5.12
C TYR A 48 -8.38 2.66 4.95
N ASP A 49 -8.65 3.75 4.25
CA ASP A 49 -10.00 4.24 3.96
C ASP A 49 -10.81 3.25 3.11
N THR A 50 -10.16 2.52 2.21
CA THR A 50 -10.78 1.41 1.45
C THR A 50 -11.25 0.30 2.38
N LEU A 51 -10.43 -0.05 3.39
CA LEU A 51 -10.75 -1.09 4.38
C LEU A 51 -11.86 -0.68 5.36
N THR A 52 -12.19 0.59 5.42
CA THR A 52 -13.28 1.13 6.28
C THR A 52 -14.52 1.51 5.50
N THR A 53 -14.49 1.44 4.16
CA THR A 53 -15.61 1.77 3.28
C THR A 53 -16.27 0.50 2.74
N LYS A 54 -17.50 0.24 3.18
CA LYS A 54 -18.22 -1.01 2.91
C LYS A 54 -18.34 -1.35 1.43
N GLU A 55 -18.55 -0.36 0.59
CA GLU A 55 -18.69 -0.54 -0.86
C GLU A 55 -17.42 -1.09 -1.51
N PHE A 56 -16.26 -0.70 -1.01
CA PHE A 56 -14.98 -1.24 -1.47
C PHE A 56 -14.72 -2.63 -0.89
N VAL A 57 -14.97 -2.84 0.40
CA VAL A 57 -14.81 -4.14 1.04
C VAL A 57 -15.62 -5.20 0.29
N ASN A 58 -16.89 -4.93 -0.01
CA ASN A 58 -17.76 -5.85 -0.75
C ASN A 58 -17.21 -6.26 -2.13
N LEU A 59 -16.40 -5.42 -2.79
CA LEU A 59 -15.78 -5.78 -4.07
C LEU A 59 -14.73 -6.88 -3.93
N PHE A 60 -14.13 -6.98 -2.75
CA PHE A 60 -13.00 -7.88 -2.48
C PHE A 60 -13.39 -9.04 -1.55
N GLU A 61 -14.64 -9.11 -1.07
CA GLU A 61 -15.12 -10.24 -0.30
C GLU A 61 -15.12 -11.55 -1.10
N GLY A 62 -14.82 -12.65 -0.39
CA GLY A 62 -14.74 -14.00 -0.95
C GLY A 62 -13.40 -14.26 -1.68
N GLU A 63 -13.13 -15.54 -1.89
CA GLU A 63 -11.95 -15.95 -2.63
C GLU A 63 -12.07 -15.53 -4.11
N LYS A 64 -11.01 -14.97 -4.63
CA LYS A 64 -10.89 -14.59 -6.03
C LYS A 64 -9.62 -15.19 -6.61
N GLU A 65 -9.81 -16.07 -7.57
CA GLU A 65 -8.70 -16.70 -8.28
C GLU A 65 -7.78 -15.65 -8.92
N ASN A 66 -6.46 -15.83 -8.74
CA ASN A 66 -5.41 -14.95 -9.27
C ASN A 66 -5.50 -13.49 -8.81
N ILE A 67 -6.11 -13.23 -7.65
CA ILE A 67 -6.10 -11.92 -7.00
C ILE A 67 -5.41 -12.03 -5.64
N GLU A 68 -4.37 -11.23 -5.45
CA GLU A 68 -3.75 -11.00 -4.17
C GLU A 68 -4.19 -9.66 -3.58
N LEU A 69 -4.56 -9.67 -2.30
CA LEU A 69 -4.89 -8.46 -1.57
C LEU A 69 -3.74 -8.09 -0.63
N GLY A 70 -3.30 -6.84 -0.72
CA GLY A 70 -2.26 -6.29 0.12
C GLY A 70 -2.66 -4.95 0.73
N LEU A 71 -1.77 -4.37 1.51
CA LEU A 71 -1.98 -3.08 2.15
C LEU A 71 -1.19 -1.99 1.43
N TRP A 72 -1.84 -0.84 1.18
CA TRP A 72 -1.19 0.38 0.70
C TRP A 72 -1.01 1.36 1.86
N LEU A 73 0.24 1.63 2.23
CA LEU A 73 0.61 2.48 3.35
C LEU A 73 0.86 3.93 2.91
N GLU A 74 -0.22 4.63 2.64
CA GLU A 74 -0.30 6.08 2.69
C GLU A 74 -1.20 6.46 3.86
N MET A 75 -0.83 7.52 4.56
CA MET A 75 -1.59 7.94 5.73
C MET A 75 -2.84 8.70 5.29
N VAL A 76 -3.94 8.37 5.92
CA VAL A 76 -5.22 9.09 5.82
C VAL A 76 -5.63 9.58 7.19
N GLN A 77 -6.40 10.67 7.22
CA GLN A 77 -6.83 11.29 8.47
C GLN A 77 -7.50 10.28 9.41
N SER A 78 -8.36 9.43 8.88
CA SER A 78 -9.08 8.41 9.65
C SER A 78 -8.16 7.41 10.35
N LEU A 79 -7.07 6.98 9.72
CA LEU A 79 -6.06 6.12 10.34
C LEU A 79 -5.26 6.87 11.41
N VAL A 80 -4.79 8.06 11.08
CA VAL A 80 -3.91 8.85 11.96
C VAL A 80 -4.64 9.23 13.26
N GLU A 81 -5.86 9.70 13.14
CA GLU A 81 -6.70 10.07 14.30
C GLU A 81 -7.17 8.85 15.08
N LYS A 82 -7.43 7.72 14.42
CA LYS A 82 -7.80 6.46 15.07
C LYS A 82 -6.77 6.01 16.11
N VAL A 83 -5.49 6.22 15.84
CA VAL A 83 -4.43 5.90 16.78
C VAL A 83 -4.06 7.07 17.71
N GLY A 84 -4.88 8.13 17.77
CA GLY A 84 -4.70 9.27 18.66
C GLY A 84 -3.51 10.17 18.30
N ILE A 85 -3.18 10.24 17.00
CA ILE A 85 -2.18 11.17 16.46
C ILE A 85 -2.92 12.30 15.76
N LYS A 86 -2.43 13.53 15.90
CA LYS A 86 -2.99 14.67 15.20
C LYS A 86 -2.71 14.57 13.70
N TRP A 87 -3.74 14.71 12.89
CA TRP A 87 -3.60 14.81 11.44
C TRP A 87 -2.76 16.01 11.03
N LYS A 88 -1.83 15.79 10.07
CA LYS A 88 -0.88 16.80 9.60
C LYS A 88 -1.27 17.39 8.24
N GLY A 89 -2.27 16.83 7.58
CA GLY A 89 -2.74 17.31 6.28
C GLY A 89 -3.49 18.64 6.37
N ARG A 90 -3.69 19.25 5.24
CA ARG A 90 -4.40 20.51 5.10
C ARG A 90 -5.86 20.39 5.54
N PRO A 91 -6.47 21.47 6.05
CA PRO A 91 -7.89 21.48 6.36
C PRO A 91 -8.77 21.02 5.17
N GLY A 92 -9.65 20.06 5.42
CA GLY A 92 -10.53 19.49 4.40
C GLY A 92 -9.90 18.42 3.50
N PHE A 93 -8.63 18.07 3.72
CA PHE A 93 -7.95 16.98 3.02
C PHE A 93 -7.80 15.79 3.95
N SER A 94 -8.68 14.81 3.82
CA SER A 94 -8.60 13.55 4.56
C SER A 94 -7.49 12.61 4.07
N TRP A 95 -6.99 12.83 2.87
CA TRP A 95 -5.73 12.37 2.33
C TRP A 95 -5.01 13.56 1.71
N ASP A 96 -3.74 13.74 1.98
CA ASP A 96 -2.98 14.88 1.48
C ASP A 96 -1.65 14.39 0.89
N TYR A 97 -1.45 14.59 -0.39
CA TYR A 97 -0.32 14.11 -1.18
C TYR A 97 1.05 14.74 -0.84
N HIS A 98 1.11 15.59 0.17
CA HIS A 98 2.40 16.09 0.67
C HIS A 98 3.10 15.02 1.52
N VAL A 99 4.42 14.95 1.40
CA VAL A 99 5.25 13.93 2.06
C VAL A 99 5.03 13.89 3.58
N ASP A 100 4.89 15.06 4.22
CA ASP A 100 4.80 15.17 5.67
C ASP A 100 3.51 14.55 6.26
N PRO A 101 2.30 14.76 5.72
CA PRO A 101 1.13 14.04 6.19
C PRO A 101 1.03 12.60 5.66
N ASP A 102 1.53 12.31 4.47
CA ASP A 102 1.20 11.11 3.69
C ASP A 102 2.05 9.88 4.02
N PHE A 103 3.31 10.05 4.41
CA PHE A 103 4.22 8.92 4.57
C PHE A 103 4.69 8.69 6.00
N LEU A 104 4.91 7.42 6.33
CA LEU A 104 5.37 6.99 7.65
C LEU A 104 6.65 7.70 8.11
N ILE A 105 7.54 8.05 7.18
CA ILE A 105 8.81 8.72 7.50
C ILE A 105 8.62 10.05 8.24
N ALA A 106 7.49 10.70 8.09
CA ALA A 106 7.16 11.95 8.78
C ALA A 106 6.67 11.76 10.23
N TYR A 107 6.51 10.52 10.67
CA TYR A 107 6.06 10.15 12.02
C TYR A 107 7.21 9.57 12.84
N HIS A 108 7.21 9.77 14.16
CA HIS A 108 8.18 9.15 15.05
C HIS A 108 8.03 7.62 15.07
N LYS A 109 9.09 6.90 15.38
CA LYS A 109 9.13 5.42 15.33
C LYS A 109 7.97 4.75 16.06
N GLU A 110 7.64 5.20 17.27
CA GLU A 110 6.50 4.65 18.03
C GLU A 110 5.15 4.97 17.39
N GLN A 111 5.03 6.12 16.74
CA GLN A 111 3.84 6.46 15.97
C GLN A 111 3.72 5.60 14.73
N ARG A 112 4.85 5.33 14.01
CA ARG A 112 4.87 4.43 12.85
C ARG A 112 4.36 3.04 13.21
N LYS A 113 4.83 2.47 14.34
CA LYS A 113 4.33 1.18 14.81
C LYS A 113 2.82 1.18 15.01
N ARG A 114 2.29 2.16 15.75
CA ARG A 114 0.85 2.28 16.01
C ARG A 114 0.04 2.41 14.72
N LEU A 115 0.51 3.19 13.76
CA LEU A 115 -0.11 3.37 12.45
C LEU A 115 -0.10 2.06 11.65
N ILE A 116 1.02 1.37 11.62
CA ILE A 116 1.16 0.06 10.97
C ILE A 116 0.24 -0.95 11.64
N ASP A 117 0.29 -1.05 12.97
CA ASP A 117 -0.49 -2.04 13.72
C ASP A 117 -2.00 -1.86 13.50
N GLU A 118 -2.50 -0.62 13.52
CA GLU A 118 -3.92 -0.36 13.25
C GLU A 118 -4.29 -0.70 11.80
N ALA A 119 -3.45 -0.33 10.83
CA ALA A 119 -3.71 -0.65 9.43
C ALA A 119 -3.72 -2.17 9.17
N MET A 120 -2.77 -2.90 9.74
CA MET A 120 -2.69 -4.36 9.67
C MET A 120 -3.87 -5.03 10.37
N MET A 121 -4.24 -4.54 11.55
CA MET A 121 -5.41 -5.06 12.28
C MET A 121 -6.72 -4.75 11.57
N GLN A 122 -6.84 -3.61 10.89
CA GLN A 122 -8.03 -3.30 10.10
C GLN A 122 -8.16 -4.25 8.90
N PHE A 123 -7.05 -4.53 8.22
CA PHE A 123 -7.03 -5.54 7.17
C PHE A 123 -7.47 -6.91 7.70
N PHE A 124 -6.94 -7.32 8.86
CA PHE A 124 -7.32 -8.57 9.50
C PHE A 124 -8.82 -8.61 9.89
N ARG A 125 -9.38 -7.51 10.41
CA ARG A 125 -10.81 -7.44 10.74
C ARG A 125 -11.71 -7.65 9.53
N VAL A 126 -11.25 -7.19 8.35
CA VAL A 126 -12.02 -7.30 7.10
C VAL A 126 -11.88 -8.69 6.47
N PHE A 127 -10.66 -9.22 6.39
CA PHE A 127 -10.39 -10.43 5.60
C PHE A 127 -10.07 -11.69 6.43
N GLY A 128 -9.92 -11.57 7.75
CA GLY A 128 -9.62 -12.70 8.63
C GLY A 128 -8.16 -13.17 8.61
N HIS A 129 -7.30 -12.51 7.85
CA HIS A 129 -5.86 -12.80 7.77
C HIS A 129 -5.07 -11.50 7.59
N PHE A 130 -3.77 -11.52 7.85
CA PHE A 130 -2.88 -10.42 7.52
C PHE A 130 -2.48 -10.46 6.04
N PRO A 131 -2.23 -9.28 5.42
CA PRO A 131 -1.71 -9.25 4.05
C PRO A 131 -0.29 -9.80 4.01
N LYS A 132 0.11 -10.32 2.83
CA LYS A 132 1.48 -10.78 2.56
C LYS A 132 2.30 -9.74 1.80
N VAL A 133 1.62 -8.77 1.20
CA VAL A 133 2.23 -7.72 0.39
C VAL A 133 1.84 -6.36 0.95
N VAL A 134 2.83 -5.48 1.06
CA VAL A 134 2.64 -4.08 1.46
C VAL A 134 3.30 -3.17 0.44
N GLY A 135 2.62 -2.09 0.07
CA GLY A 135 3.16 -1.08 -0.82
C GLY A 135 3.05 0.33 -0.24
N SER A 136 3.90 1.20 -0.75
CA SER A 136 3.87 2.64 -0.53
C SER A 136 4.78 3.32 -1.56
N TRP A 137 4.52 4.57 -1.89
CA TRP A 137 5.45 5.36 -2.68
C TRP A 137 6.77 5.60 -1.96
N LEU A 138 6.71 5.77 -0.64
CA LEU A 138 7.89 6.00 0.20
C LEU A 138 7.76 5.19 1.49
N LEU A 139 8.45 4.05 1.55
CA LEU A 139 8.49 3.18 2.70
C LEU A 139 9.92 3.13 3.27
N ASP A 140 10.08 3.50 4.52
CA ASP A 140 11.40 3.54 5.18
C ASP A 140 11.85 2.16 5.68
N SER A 141 13.17 1.99 5.84
CA SER A 141 13.76 0.72 6.27
C SER A 141 13.30 0.26 7.66
N TYR A 142 13.06 1.19 8.59
CA TYR A 142 12.54 0.85 9.91
C TYR A 142 11.14 0.24 9.83
N SER A 143 10.25 0.86 9.06
CA SER A 143 8.88 0.37 8.83
C SER A 143 8.87 -0.96 8.11
N MET A 144 9.72 -1.17 7.09
CA MET A 144 9.87 -2.45 6.41
C MET A 144 10.35 -3.55 7.35
N ASN A 145 11.39 -3.28 8.15
CA ASN A 145 11.88 -4.24 9.14
C ASN A 145 10.80 -4.61 10.17
N TYR A 146 10.01 -3.63 10.61
CA TYR A 146 8.93 -3.89 11.54
C TYR A 146 7.83 -4.76 10.91
N LEU A 147 7.39 -4.45 9.71
CA LEU A 147 6.40 -5.22 8.95
C LEU A 147 6.87 -6.67 8.73
N SER A 148 8.12 -6.86 8.29
CA SER A 148 8.68 -8.20 8.08
C SER A 148 8.77 -8.99 9.38
N SER A 149 9.25 -8.39 10.47
CA SER A 149 9.46 -9.10 11.73
C SER A 149 8.15 -9.41 12.45
N ALA A 150 7.23 -8.43 12.55
CA ALA A 150 5.98 -8.53 13.30
C ALA A 150 4.87 -9.26 12.54
N TYR A 151 4.76 -9.01 11.23
CA TYR A 151 3.63 -9.47 10.42
C TYR A 151 4.01 -10.48 9.32
N LYS A 152 5.30 -10.78 9.17
CA LYS A 152 5.80 -11.73 8.16
C LYS A 152 5.37 -11.34 6.75
N ILE A 153 5.57 -10.06 6.39
CA ILE A 153 5.35 -9.58 5.04
C ILE A 153 6.40 -10.20 4.11
N ASP A 154 5.93 -10.78 3.02
CA ASP A 154 6.75 -11.52 2.06
C ASP A 154 7.30 -10.62 0.95
N ALA A 155 6.56 -9.56 0.57
CA ALA A 155 6.97 -8.66 -0.51
C ALA A 155 6.57 -7.20 -0.26
N PHE A 156 7.38 -6.28 -0.80
CA PHE A 156 7.12 -4.85 -0.74
C PHE A 156 7.08 -4.24 -2.15
N CYS A 157 6.06 -3.41 -2.40
CA CYS A 157 5.95 -2.62 -3.62
C CYS A 157 6.36 -1.17 -3.32
N ILE A 158 7.49 -0.73 -3.90
CA ILE A 158 8.05 0.63 -3.71
C ILE A 158 7.96 1.50 -4.96
N CYS A 159 7.31 1.02 -6.00
CA CYS A 159 6.86 1.74 -7.19
C CYS A 159 7.91 2.53 -7.98
N ARG A 160 9.19 2.11 -7.96
CA ARG A 160 10.24 2.78 -8.73
C ARG A 160 9.91 2.86 -10.23
N GLU A 161 9.20 1.90 -10.75
CA GLU A 161 8.80 1.78 -12.15
C GLU A 161 7.83 2.88 -12.61
N GLN A 162 7.25 3.61 -11.67
CA GLN A 162 6.36 4.74 -11.97
C GLN A 162 7.10 6.08 -12.05
N TYR A 163 8.32 6.03 -12.54
CA TYR A 163 9.14 7.21 -12.84
C TYR A 163 8.35 8.27 -13.62
N GLY A 164 8.43 9.49 -13.14
CA GLY A 164 7.76 10.63 -13.76
C GLY A 164 6.29 10.80 -13.43
N THR A 165 5.66 9.88 -12.68
CA THR A 165 4.25 10.00 -12.30
C THR A 165 4.07 10.92 -11.09
N ASP A 166 4.73 10.61 -9.96
CA ASP A 166 4.58 11.36 -8.71
C ASP A 166 5.91 11.92 -8.16
N GLY A 167 7.05 11.55 -8.73
CA GLY A 167 8.36 12.05 -8.35
C GLY A 167 8.95 11.48 -7.04
N TYR A 168 8.22 10.67 -6.29
CA TYR A 168 8.68 10.11 -5.02
C TYR A 168 9.71 9.00 -5.16
N THR A 169 9.70 8.30 -6.28
CA THR A 169 10.49 7.09 -6.54
C THR A 169 11.57 7.27 -7.59
N LEU A 170 12.02 8.50 -7.78
CA LEU A 170 13.11 8.84 -8.71
C LEU A 170 14.42 8.11 -8.39
N TRP A 171 14.60 7.73 -7.13
CA TRP A 171 15.83 7.19 -6.59
C TRP A 171 15.58 5.85 -5.92
N GLY A 172 16.38 4.87 -6.21
CA GLY A 172 16.45 3.64 -5.43
C GLY A 172 15.94 2.40 -6.13
N GLY A 173 16.37 1.28 -5.60
CA GLY A 173 16.04 -0.05 -6.08
C GLY A 173 16.53 -0.35 -7.49
N TYR A 174 16.22 -1.54 -7.94
CA TYR A 174 16.44 -1.95 -9.33
C TYR A 174 15.15 -1.75 -10.13
N TYR A 175 15.31 -1.20 -11.32
CA TYR A 175 14.18 -1.03 -12.22
C TYR A 175 13.64 -2.39 -12.70
N ASN A 176 12.35 -2.58 -12.53
CA ASN A 176 11.60 -3.75 -13.03
C ASN A 176 12.21 -5.12 -12.64
N GLN A 177 12.74 -5.21 -11.42
CA GLN A 177 13.23 -6.46 -10.86
C GLN A 177 13.15 -6.47 -9.33
N GLY A 178 12.85 -7.65 -8.78
CA GLY A 178 12.86 -7.85 -7.34
C GLY A 178 14.28 -7.89 -6.77
N TYR A 179 14.45 -7.42 -5.54
CA TYR A 179 15.69 -7.51 -4.78
C TYR A 179 15.40 -7.62 -3.28
N PHE A 180 16.37 -8.12 -2.54
CA PHE A 180 16.32 -8.07 -1.08
C PHE A 180 16.83 -6.71 -0.61
N PRO A 181 15.99 -5.90 0.06
CA PRO A 181 16.44 -4.59 0.55
C PRO A 181 17.33 -4.74 1.79
N SER A 182 18.33 -3.86 1.90
CA SER A 182 19.10 -3.76 3.12
C SER A 182 18.23 -3.27 4.29
N LYS A 183 18.40 -3.88 5.46
CA LYS A 183 17.70 -3.45 6.69
C LYS A 183 18.06 -2.04 7.17
N TYR A 184 19.10 -1.45 6.62
CA TYR A 184 19.54 -0.08 6.94
C TYR A 184 19.10 0.95 5.89
N ASN A 185 18.93 0.51 4.65
CA ASN A 185 18.54 1.37 3.54
C ASN A 185 17.74 0.56 2.52
N MET A 186 16.42 0.76 2.50
CA MET A 186 15.51 0.02 1.62
C MET A 186 15.82 0.20 0.12
N LEU A 187 16.52 1.25 -0.26
CA LEU A 187 16.91 1.53 -1.64
C LEU A 187 18.21 0.82 -2.06
N HIS A 188 18.89 0.20 -1.10
CA HIS A 188 20.13 -0.53 -1.35
C HIS A 188 19.88 -2.02 -1.30
N PRO A 189 20.20 -2.78 -2.36
CA PRO A 189 20.12 -4.23 -2.35
C PRO A 189 21.09 -4.86 -1.35
N ALA A 190 20.65 -5.91 -0.67
CA ALA A 190 21.47 -6.75 0.20
C ALA A 190 21.71 -8.11 -0.46
N GLN A 191 22.77 -8.80 -0.02
CA GLN A 191 23.00 -10.19 -0.40
C GLN A 191 22.20 -11.10 0.53
N SER A 192 20.92 -11.36 0.22
CA SER A 192 20.04 -12.23 1.01
C SER A 192 19.91 -11.91 2.52
N ASP A 193 18.86 -12.32 3.12
CA ASP A 193 18.48 -12.56 4.56
C ASP A 193 19.27 -11.93 5.73
N THR A 194 19.98 -10.82 5.58
CA THR A 194 20.69 -10.19 6.70
C THR A 194 19.93 -9.01 7.31
#